data_2f909f451745095f250cf11cfc5ecdc2
#
_entry.id   2f909f451745095f250cf11cfc5ecdc2
#
_cell.length_a   1.000
_cell.length_b   1.000
_cell.length_c   1.000
_cell.angle_alpha   90.00
_cell.angle_beta   90.00
_cell.angle_gamma   90.00
#
_symmetry.space_group_name_H-M   'P 1'
#
loop_
_entity.id
_entity.type
_entity.pdbx_description
1 polymer ?
#
loop_
_entity_poly.entity_id
_entity_poly.type
_entity_poly.pdbx_seq_one_letter_code
_entity_poly.pdbx_strand_id
1 'polypeptide(L)'
;MKKGITRVCLTVALAVGIGGLTIANAQGVSRGPISAPRDPQLEKECAHSLDVAKYYFYKRKPDKGDKDGLERLNKAVESRLLEILDLNPNFGKVDEVYFMLGEVYLRGSNLDEAAKNYDRVIKDFPDSQFVGDAKKKLNQIESQAKVKKEG
;
A
#
# COMPACT_ATOMS: atom_id res chain seq x y z
N MET A 1 59.45 -16.45 56.76
CA MET A 1 59.54 -14.97 56.64
C MET A 1 58.83 -14.56 55.33
N LYS A 2 58.08 -13.50 55.40
CA LYS A 2 57.38 -12.74 54.34
C LYS A 2 55.95 -13.17 54.00
N LYS A 3 55.10 -12.37 54.52
CA LYS A 3 53.67 -12.27 54.39
C LYS A 3 53.30 -11.81 52.96
N GLY A 4 52.34 -12.49 52.33
CA GLY A 4 51.72 -12.04 51.08
C GLY A 4 50.23 -11.75 51.30
N ILE A 5 49.87 -10.53 51.16
CA ILE A 5 48.53 -9.99 51.38
C ILE A 5 47.63 -10.37 50.23
N THR A 6 46.59 -11.15 50.52
CA THR A 6 45.54 -11.51 49.53
C THR A 6 44.58 -10.33 49.44
N ARG A 7 44.59 -9.63 48.32
CA ARG A 7 43.55 -8.64 47.95
C ARG A 7 42.36 -9.35 47.36
N VAL A 8 41.27 -9.37 48.10
CA VAL A 8 39.97 -9.78 47.63
C VAL A 8 39.40 -8.66 46.76
N CYS A 9 39.40 -8.83 45.45
CA CYS A 9 38.65 -7.96 44.54
C CYS A 9 37.19 -8.43 44.50
N LEU A 10 36.34 -7.64 45.13
CA LEU A 10 34.89 -7.78 45.08
C LEU A 10 34.42 -7.21 43.73
N THR A 11 34.20 -8.07 42.73
CA THR A 11 33.59 -7.68 41.47
C THR A 11 32.08 -7.68 41.63
N VAL A 12 31.51 -6.48 41.74
CA VAL A 12 30.07 -6.28 41.65
C VAL A 12 29.68 -6.46 40.21
N ALA A 13 29.04 -7.59 39.87
CA ALA A 13 28.43 -7.83 38.60
C ALA A 13 27.12 -7.01 38.51
N LEU A 14 27.18 -5.89 37.83
CA LEU A 14 25.98 -5.13 37.42
C LEU A 14 25.28 -5.90 36.31
N ALA A 15 24.23 -6.64 36.66
CA ALA A 15 23.34 -7.26 35.66
C ALA A 15 22.51 -6.13 35.01
N VAL A 16 22.98 -5.63 33.88
CA VAL A 16 22.18 -4.79 33.00
C VAL A 16 21.17 -5.72 32.31
N GLY A 17 19.93 -5.69 32.83
CA GLY A 17 18.81 -6.31 32.19
C GLY A 17 18.56 -5.65 30.82
N ILE A 18 18.96 -6.32 29.75
CA ILE A 18 18.56 -5.98 28.39
C ILE A 18 17.08 -6.33 28.28
N GLY A 19 16.23 -5.35 28.62
CA GLY A 19 14.82 -5.41 28.29
C GLY A 19 14.69 -5.49 26.77
N GLY A 20 14.31 -6.68 26.28
CA GLY A 20 14.03 -6.87 24.89
C GLY A 20 12.94 -5.91 24.45
N LEU A 21 13.34 -4.86 23.70
CA LEU A 21 12.41 -4.05 22.94
C LEU A 21 11.82 -4.99 21.87
N THR A 22 10.64 -5.54 22.14
CA THR A 22 9.83 -6.12 21.08
C THR A 22 9.46 -4.98 20.16
N ILE A 23 10.18 -4.86 19.06
CA ILE A 23 9.79 -4.00 17.96
C ILE A 23 8.50 -4.62 17.43
N ALA A 24 7.35 -4.09 17.89
CA ALA A 24 6.08 -4.35 17.24
C ALA A 24 6.28 -3.99 15.77
N ASN A 25 6.21 -4.97 14.90
CA ASN A 25 6.20 -4.79 13.46
C ASN A 25 4.97 -3.93 13.16
N ALA A 26 5.13 -2.61 13.18
CA ALA A 26 4.17 -1.69 12.63
C ALA A 26 4.14 -1.99 11.12
N GLN A 27 3.18 -2.80 10.71
CA GLN A 27 2.86 -2.99 9.30
C GLN A 27 2.74 -1.60 8.71
N GLY A 28 3.64 -1.30 7.75
CA GLY A 28 3.88 0.03 7.26
C GLY A 28 2.59 0.69 6.77
N VAL A 29 2.09 1.60 7.56
CA VAL A 29 1.10 2.56 7.10
C VAL A 29 1.89 3.50 6.21
N SER A 30 1.71 3.36 4.90
CA SER A 30 2.29 4.27 3.93
C SER A 30 1.87 5.69 4.30
N ARG A 31 2.84 6.50 4.73
CA ARG A 31 2.60 7.90 5.07
C ARG A 31 2.74 8.69 3.78
N GLY A 32 1.61 9.13 3.24
CA GLY A 32 1.62 10.14 2.19
C GLY A 32 2.37 11.40 2.62
N PRO A 33 2.77 12.27 1.66
CA PRO A 33 3.72 13.37 1.90
C PRO A 33 3.22 14.49 2.81
N ILE A 34 2.03 14.42 3.41
CA ILE A 34 1.45 15.48 4.23
C ILE A 34 1.16 14.98 5.63
N SER A 35 1.84 15.58 6.62
CA SER A 35 1.68 15.34 8.06
C SER A 35 0.51 16.13 8.69
N ALA A 36 -0.60 16.34 7.97
CA ALA A 36 -1.79 16.93 8.56
C ALA A 36 -2.45 15.98 9.59
N PRO A 37 -3.03 16.50 10.67
CA PRO A 37 -3.80 15.68 11.60
C PRO A 37 -4.91 14.95 10.83
N ARG A 38 -4.94 13.62 10.92
CA ARG A 38 -5.97 12.82 10.27
C ARG A 38 -7.21 12.78 11.13
N ASP A 39 -8.37 12.99 10.52
CA ASP A 39 -9.65 12.78 11.17
C ASP A 39 -9.91 11.27 11.32
N PRO A 40 -9.98 10.73 12.55
CA PRO A 40 -10.17 9.29 12.75
C PRO A 40 -11.48 8.75 12.19
N GLN A 41 -12.53 9.58 12.17
CA GLN A 41 -13.84 9.17 11.63
C GLN A 41 -13.75 9.06 10.10
N LEU A 42 -13.17 10.05 9.45
CA LEU A 42 -12.97 10.07 8.01
C LEU A 42 -12.03 8.94 7.55
N GLU A 43 -10.97 8.65 8.31
CA GLU A 43 -10.09 7.48 8.07
C GLU A 43 -10.88 6.17 8.08
N LYS A 44 -11.78 5.99 9.03
CA LYS A 44 -12.61 4.79 9.14
C LYS A 44 -13.61 4.67 7.99
N GLU A 45 -14.21 5.76 7.57
CA GLU A 45 -15.14 5.79 6.43
C GLU A 45 -14.42 5.47 5.12
N CYS A 46 -13.28 6.07 4.89
CA CYS A 46 -12.43 5.77 3.72
C CYS A 46 -11.96 4.31 3.72
N ALA A 47 -11.55 3.77 4.87
CA ALA A 47 -11.15 2.37 5.00
C ALA A 47 -12.30 1.42 4.66
N HIS A 48 -13.52 1.69 5.15
CA HIS A 48 -14.69 0.92 4.80
C HIS A 48 -15.01 0.99 3.30
N SER A 49 -14.95 2.20 2.71
CA SER A 49 -15.17 2.39 1.27
C SER A 49 -14.14 1.63 0.43
N LEU A 50 -12.89 1.62 0.86
CA LEU A 50 -11.82 0.85 0.20
C LEU A 50 -12.10 -0.66 0.28
N ASP A 51 -12.50 -1.19 1.43
CA ASP A 51 -12.83 -2.60 1.59
C ASP A 51 -14.02 -3.02 0.71
N VAL A 52 -15.03 -2.16 0.60
CA VAL A 52 -16.16 -2.37 -0.33
C VAL A 52 -15.68 -2.37 -1.78
N ALA A 53 -14.82 -1.43 -2.18
CA ALA A 53 -14.24 -1.40 -3.53
C ALA A 53 -13.47 -2.70 -3.84
N LYS A 54 -12.65 -3.18 -2.88
CA LYS A 54 -11.92 -4.47 -2.99
C LYS A 54 -12.86 -5.65 -3.15
N TYR A 55 -13.94 -5.69 -2.37
CA TYR A 55 -14.94 -6.75 -2.51
C TYR A 55 -15.54 -6.78 -3.92
N TYR A 56 -15.98 -5.64 -4.44
CA TYR A 56 -16.52 -5.55 -5.80
C TYR A 56 -15.49 -5.90 -6.86
N PHE A 57 -14.24 -5.52 -6.68
CA PHE A 57 -13.18 -5.82 -7.63
C PHE A 57 -12.81 -7.30 -7.66
N TYR A 58 -12.57 -7.93 -6.51
CA TYR A 58 -12.01 -9.29 -6.43
C TYR A 58 -13.05 -10.40 -6.32
N LYS A 59 -14.20 -10.12 -5.72
CA LYS A 59 -15.17 -11.17 -5.37
C LYS A 59 -16.41 -11.16 -6.25
N ARG A 60 -16.88 -9.96 -6.65
CA ARG A 60 -18.08 -9.88 -7.47
C ARG A 60 -17.76 -10.15 -8.93
N LYS A 61 -18.61 -10.97 -9.55
CA LYS A 61 -18.56 -11.25 -10.98
C LYS A 61 -19.85 -10.74 -11.62
N PRO A 62 -19.81 -10.28 -12.89
CA PRO A 62 -21.03 -9.97 -13.63
C PRO A 62 -21.88 -11.22 -13.82
N ASP A 63 -23.18 -11.05 -13.98
CA ASP A 63 -24.12 -12.14 -14.23
C ASP A 63 -23.85 -12.79 -15.59
N LYS A 64 -24.17 -14.08 -15.71
CA LYS A 64 -23.98 -14.82 -16.98
C LYS A 64 -24.82 -14.17 -18.07
N GLY A 65 -24.16 -13.77 -19.16
CA GLY A 65 -24.81 -13.12 -20.32
C GLY A 65 -24.85 -11.58 -20.23
N ASP A 66 -24.42 -10.99 -19.14
CA ASP A 66 -24.29 -9.53 -19.01
C ASP A 66 -22.97 -9.06 -19.63
N LYS A 67 -23.04 -8.65 -20.91
CA LYS A 67 -21.85 -8.22 -21.67
C LYS A 67 -21.19 -6.96 -21.11
N ASP A 68 -21.98 -6.06 -20.51
CA ASP A 68 -21.51 -4.77 -20.00
C ASP A 68 -21.29 -4.79 -18.47
N GLY A 69 -21.58 -5.92 -17.84
CA GLY A 69 -21.53 -6.07 -16.40
C GLY A 69 -20.15 -5.84 -15.81
N LEU A 70 -19.09 -6.25 -16.52
CA LEU A 70 -17.72 -6.01 -16.09
C LEU A 70 -17.36 -4.52 -16.15
N GLU A 71 -17.78 -3.83 -17.20
CA GLU A 71 -17.55 -2.39 -17.33
C GLU A 71 -18.27 -1.61 -16.23
N ARG A 72 -19.55 -1.94 -15.97
CA ARG A 72 -20.31 -1.33 -14.87
C ARG A 72 -19.66 -1.58 -13.50
N LEU A 73 -19.15 -2.79 -13.26
CA LEU A 73 -18.42 -3.09 -12.02
C LEU A 73 -17.12 -2.28 -11.92
N ASN A 74 -16.35 -2.20 -13.00
CA ASN A 74 -15.13 -1.39 -13.04
C ASN A 74 -15.44 0.07 -12.72
N LYS A 75 -16.43 0.65 -13.37
CA LYS A 75 -16.84 2.04 -13.17
C LYS A 75 -17.33 2.30 -11.76
N ALA A 76 -18.07 1.36 -11.15
CA ALA A 76 -18.52 1.47 -9.76
C ALA A 76 -17.34 1.44 -8.78
N VAL A 77 -16.34 0.58 -9.01
CA VAL A 77 -15.11 0.52 -8.19
C VAL A 77 -14.29 1.79 -8.37
N GLU A 78 -14.07 2.22 -9.61
CA GLU A 78 -13.37 3.47 -9.95
C GLU A 78 -13.97 4.67 -9.23
N SER A 79 -15.30 4.88 -9.37
CA SER A 79 -15.98 6.01 -8.73
C SER A 79 -15.79 6.02 -7.21
N ARG A 80 -15.83 4.86 -6.57
CA ARG A 80 -15.63 4.74 -5.12
C ARG A 80 -14.19 5.03 -4.71
N LEU A 81 -13.22 4.60 -5.49
CA LEU A 81 -11.80 4.89 -5.22
C LEU A 81 -11.49 6.38 -5.40
N LEU A 82 -12.05 7.02 -6.42
CA LEU A 82 -11.91 8.46 -6.65
C LEU A 82 -12.59 9.26 -5.53
N GLU A 83 -13.76 8.84 -5.07
CA GLU A 83 -14.44 9.45 -3.92
C GLU A 83 -13.58 9.44 -2.65
N ILE A 84 -12.83 8.36 -2.38
CA ILE A 84 -11.90 8.31 -1.24
C ILE A 84 -10.82 9.38 -1.38
N LEU A 85 -10.26 9.58 -2.58
CA LEU A 85 -9.22 10.58 -2.83
C LEU A 85 -9.76 12.02 -2.69
N ASP A 86 -11.01 12.24 -3.09
CA ASP A 86 -11.65 13.55 -2.99
C ASP A 86 -12.02 13.88 -1.54
N LEU A 87 -12.53 12.91 -0.78
CA LEU A 87 -12.93 13.09 0.61
C LEU A 87 -11.73 13.21 1.56
N ASN A 88 -10.71 12.39 1.36
CA ASN A 88 -9.54 12.36 2.24
C ASN A 88 -8.24 12.15 1.44
N PRO A 89 -7.67 13.22 0.87
CA PRO A 89 -6.40 13.14 0.15
C PRO A 89 -5.23 12.63 1.01
N ASN A 90 -5.37 12.73 2.34
CA ASN A 90 -4.37 12.29 3.32
C ASN A 90 -4.70 10.93 3.95
N PHE A 91 -5.61 10.17 3.35
CA PHE A 91 -5.97 8.84 3.82
C PHE A 91 -4.75 7.93 3.98
N GLY A 92 -4.69 7.20 5.09
CA GLY A 92 -3.52 6.39 5.44
C GLY A 92 -3.16 5.29 4.44
N LYS A 93 -4.08 4.94 3.52
CA LYS A 93 -3.89 3.91 2.49
C LYS A 93 -4.09 4.47 1.07
N VAL A 94 -3.70 5.72 0.84
CA VAL A 94 -3.79 6.35 -0.49
C VAL A 94 -2.96 5.60 -1.53
N ASP A 95 -1.82 5.03 -1.14
CA ASP A 95 -1.01 4.15 -1.97
C ASP A 95 -1.77 2.92 -2.47
N GLU A 96 -2.55 2.27 -1.59
CA GLU A 96 -3.43 1.15 -1.96
C GLU A 96 -4.55 1.61 -2.91
N VAL A 97 -5.10 2.80 -2.71
CA VAL A 97 -6.13 3.37 -3.58
C VAL A 97 -5.58 3.59 -5.00
N TYR A 98 -4.40 4.21 -5.14
CA TYR A 98 -3.78 4.39 -6.46
C TYR A 98 -3.40 3.06 -7.12
N PHE A 99 -2.88 2.12 -6.35
CA PHE A 99 -2.60 0.79 -6.87
C PHE A 99 -3.86 0.11 -7.42
N MET A 100 -4.97 0.18 -6.68
CA MET A 100 -6.25 -0.38 -7.12
C MET A 100 -6.85 0.35 -8.32
N LEU A 101 -6.71 1.67 -8.42
CA LEU A 101 -7.09 2.40 -9.63
C LEU A 101 -6.31 1.89 -10.85
N GLY A 102 -5.00 1.67 -10.69
CA GLY A 102 -4.17 1.03 -11.72
C GLY A 102 -4.72 -0.33 -12.17
N GLU A 103 -5.11 -1.19 -11.23
CA GLU A 103 -5.70 -2.51 -11.51
C GLU A 103 -7.07 -2.40 -12.21
N VAL A 104 -7.92 -1.45 -11.81
CA VAL A 104 -9.23 -1.20 -12.44
C VAL A 104 -9.06 -0.75 -13.89
N TYR A 105 -8.18 0.22 -14.13
CA TYR A 105 -7.89 0.72 -15.49
C TYR A 105 -7.23 -0.34 -16.36
N LEU A 106 -6.31 -1.13 -15.80
CA LEU A 106 -5.69 -2.25 -16.52
C LEU A 106 -6.74 -3.29 -16.94
N ARG A 107 -7.65 -3.65 -16.05
CA ARG A 107 -8.77 -4.56 -16.34
C ARG A 107 -9.73 -3.99 -17.40
N GLY A 108 -9.90 -2.67 -17.42
CA GLY A 108 -10.67 -1.95 -18.43
C GLY A 108 -9.91 -1.67 -19.73
N SER A 109 -8.67 -2.17 -19.87
CA SER A 109 -7.80 -1.94 -21.03
C SER A 109 -7.42 -0.46 -21.26
N ASN A 110 -7.58 0.40 -20.26
CA ASN A 110 -7.11 1.78 -20.27
C ASN A 110 -5.67 1.83 -19.75
N LEU A 111 -4.73 1.48 -20.63
CA LEU A 111 -3.32 1.31 -20.25
C LEU A 111 -2.66 2.61 -19.82
N ASP A 112 -3.06 3.75 -20.38
CA ASP A 112 -2.47 5.05 -20.06
C ASP A 112 -2.81 5.49 -18.63
N GLU A 113 -4.08 5.36 -18.24
CA GLU A 113 -4.49 5.68 -16.87
C GLU A 113 -3.96 4.64 -15.86
N ALA A 114 -3.88 3.37 -16.25
CA ALA A 114 -3.26 2.34 -15.42
C ALA A 114 -1.79 2.69 -15.13
N ALA A 115 -1.02 3.04 -16.16
CA ALA A 115 0.38 3.43 -16.04
C ALA A 115 0.57 4.66 -15.14
N LYS A 116 -0.27 5.70 -15.29
CA LYS A 116 -0.21 6.91 -14.46
C LYS A 116 -0.43 6.58 -12.97
N ASN A 117 -1.39 5.71 -12.65
CA ASN A 117 -1.68 5.37 -11.26
C ASN A 117 -0.58 4.50 -10.63
N TYR A 118 0.00 3.54 -11.37
CA TYR A 118 1.16 2.79 -10.89
C TYR A 118 2.40 3.68 -10.71
N ASP A 119 2.63 4.62 -11.63
CA ASP A 119 3.73 5.58 -11.52
C ASP A 119 3.61 6.47 -10.28
N ARG A 120 2.38 6.89 -9.92
CA ARG A 120 2.12 7.59 -8.65
C ARG A 120 2.50 6.75 -7.44
N VAL A 121 2.12 5.47 -7.40
CA VAL A 121 2.53 4.58 -6.30
C VAL A 121 4.03 4.54 -6.16
N ILE A 122 4.77 4.46 -7.27
CA ILE A 122 6.22 4.35 -7.27
C ILE A 122 6.90 5.66 -6.84
N LYS A 123 6.41 6.82 -7.30
CA LYS A 123 7.03 8.12 -7.09
C LYS A 123 6.63 8.77 -5.77
N ASP A 124 5.33 8.73 -5.46
CA ASP A 124 4.77 9.45 -4.32
C ASP A 124 4.82 8.62 -3.02
N PHE A 125 4.90 7.27 -3.15
CA PHE A 125 4.89 6.34 -2.02
C PHE A 125 6.01 5.30 -2.11
N PRO A 126 7.29 5.70 -2.11
CA PRO A 126 8.42 4.78 -2.34
C PRO A 126 8.54 3.67 -1.30
N ASP A 127 8.01 3.89 -0.09
CA ASP A 127 8.01 2.91 1.01
C ASP A 127 6.76 1.99 1.02
N SER A 128 5.87 2.15 0.04
CA SER A 128 4.66 1.33 -0.06
C SER A 128 4.98 -0.11 -0.42
N GLN A 129 4.26 -1.05 0.19
CA GLN A 129 4.32 -2.47 -0.15
C GLN A 129 3.93 -2.77 -1.61
N PHE A 130 3.19 -1.86 -2.25
CA PHE A 130 2.72 -2.03 -3.63
C PHE A 130 3.74 -1.61 -4.69
N VAL A 131 4.85 -0.97 -4.33
CA VAL A 131 5.87 -0.47 -5.27
C VAL A 131 6.43 -1.58 -6.15
N GLY A 132 6.70 -2.75 -5.57
CA GLY A 132 7.23 -3.89 -6.31
C GLY A 132 6.28 -4.40 -7.40
N ASP A 133 5.01 -4.50 -7.06
CA ASP A 133 3.99 -4.97 -8.00
C ASP A 133 3.60 -3.89 -9.02
N ALA A 134 3.54 -2.62 -8.61
CA ALA A 134 3.34 -1.49 -9.52
C ALA A 134 4.43 -1.44 -10.61
N LYS A 135 5.71 -1.62 -10.26
CA LYS A 135 6.81 -1.70 -11.24
C LYS A 135 6.64 -2.86 -12.23
N LYS A 136 6.24 -4.05 -11.76
CA LYS A 136 5.98 -5.19 -12.63
C LYS A 136 4.86 -4.91 -13.63
N LYS A 137 3.77 -4.30 -13.15
CA LYS A 137 2.62 -3.93 -13.98
C LYS A 137 2.97 -2.87 -15.02
N LEU A 138 3.74 -1.86 -14.62
CA LEU A 138 4.21 -0.82 -15.52
C LEU A 138 5.05 -1.41 -16.66
N ASN A 139 6.03 -2.28 -16.33
CA ASN A 139 6.84 -2.97 -17.33
C ASN A 139 5.99 -3.85 -18.28
N GLN A 140 4.94 -4.48 -17.77
CA GLN A 140 3.97 -5.23 -18.60
C GLN A 140 3.26 -4.32 -19.60
N ILE A 141 2.76 -3.17 -19.16
CA ILE A 141 2.08 -2.19 -20.00
C ILE A 141 3.00 -1.69 -21.10
N GLU A 142 4.25 -1.31 -20.75
CA GLU A 142 5.24 -0.85 -21.71
C GLU A 142 5.58 -1.92 -22.77
N SER A 143 5.70 -3.16 -22.36
CA SER A 143 5.95 -4.28 -23.26
C SER A 143 4.81 -4.48 -24.26
N GLN A 144 3.57 -4.40 -23.78
CA GLN A 144 2.37 -4.49 -24.63
C GLN A 144 2.28 -3.31 -25.62
N ALA A 145 2.65 -2.10 -25.18
CA ALA A 145 2.65 -0.93 -26.04
C ALA A 145 3.70 -1.00 -27.16
N LYS A 146 4.85 -1.63 -26.91
CA LYS A 146 5.90 -1.86 -27.92
C LYS A 146 5.43 -2.85 -28.99
N VAL A 147 4.90 -3.99 -28.57
CA VAL A 147 4.37 -5.02 -29.51
C VAL A 147 3.29 -4.44 -30.42
N LYS A 148 2.41 -3.58 -29.90
CA LYS A 148 1.34 -2.96 -30.70
C LYS A 148 1.84 -1.93 -31.72
N LYS A 149 3.05 -1.39 -31.56
CA LYS A 149 3.66 -0.43 -32.50
C LYS A 149 4.45 -1.11 -33.61
N GLU A 150 4.85 -2.35 -33.42
CA GLU A 150 5.70 -3.10 -34.36
C GLU A 150 4.89 -4.06 -35.26
N GLY A 151 3.59 -4.23 -35.05
CA GLY A 151 2.67 -5.03 -35.85
C GLY A 151 1.63 -4.18 -36.57
#